data_87cfe50281adc9d41f25f1545a291473
#
_entry.id   87cfe50281adc9d41f25f1545a291473
#
_cell.length_a   1.000
_cell.length_b   1.000
_cell.length_c   1.000
_cell.angle_alpha   90.00
_cell.angle_beta   90.00
_cell.angle_gamma   90.00
#
_symmetry.space_group_name_H-M   'P 1'
#
loop_
_entity.id
_entity.type
_entity.pdbx_description
1 polymer ?
#
loop_
_entity_poly.entity_id
_entity_poly.type
_entity_poly.pdbx_seq_one_letter_code
_entity_poly.pdbx_strand_id
1 'polypeptide(L)'
;MNVLLINGSPKGKNSNTYKLSSAFIDGLKSNSENVIVEELQVNKLELKSCIGCFSCWNKTPGKCVLKDDMSSVIDKILWADLTIWSFPLYYFNVPGNLKTLIDRQLPMVLPFMVEDAESGSHPGRYDMSKKKYVLVSTCGFYSAAGNYDSVCSMFDH
;
A
#
# COMPACT_ATOMS: atom_id res chain seq x y z
N MET A 1 5.99 7.87 16.47
CA MET A 1 5.86 7.60 15.02
C MET A 1 4.99 6.37 14.82
N ASN A 2 3.93 6.52 14.06
CA ASN A 2 3.01 5.43 13.74
C ASN A 2 3.48 4.72 12.45
N VAL A 3 3.69 3.42 12.53
CA VAL A 3 4.18 2.60 11.42
C VAL A 3 3.12 1.56 11.06
N LEU A 4 2.76 1.50 9.78
CA LEU A 4 1.87 0.47 9.24
C LEU A 4 2.68 -0.48 8.36
N LEU A 5 2.71 -1.77 8.71
CA LEU A 5 3.23 -2.82 7.84
C LEU A 5 2.09 -3.48 7.07
N ILE A 6 2.07 -3.30 5.75
CA ILE A 6 1.15 -4.00 4.84
C ILE A 6 1.89 -5.19 4.23
N ASN A 7 1.62 -6.39 4.75
CA ASN A 7 2.22 -7.62 4.25
C ASN A 7 1.33 -8.26 3.18
N GLY A 8 1.70 -8.07 1.91
CA GLY A 8 1.04 -8.64 0.74
C GLY A 8 1.50 -10.06 0.38
N SER A 9 2.41 -10.65 1.14
CA SER A 9 2.86 -12.01 0.86
C SER A 9 1.76 -13.04 1.13
N PRO A 10 1.45 -13.94 0.18
CA PRO A 10 0.54 -15.06 0.43
C PRO A 10 1.00 -16.00 1.55
N LYS A 11 2.30 -16.07 1.82
CA LYS A 11 2.88 -16.86 2.93
C LYS A 11 2.75 -16.15 4.29
N GLY A 12 2.20 -14.93 4.33
CA GLY A 12 2.06 -14.16 5.56
C GLY A 12 3.39 -13.97 6.29
N LYS A 13 3.37 -14.16 7.60
CA LYS A 13 4.57 -14.01 8.47
C LYS A 13 5.69 -15.02 8.20
N ASN A 14 5.44 -16.09 7.46
CA ASN A 14 6.45 -17.08 7.10
C ASN A 14 7.26 -16.72 5.85
N SER A 15 7.01 -15.55 5.25
CA SER A 15 7.71 -15.10 4.04
C SER A 15 9.09 -14.50 4.36
N ASN A 16 10.01 -14.61 3.41
CA ASN A 16 11.33 -13.96 3.52
C ASN A 16 11.19 -12.44 3.51
N THR A 17 10.24 -11.90 2.72
CA THR A 17 9.98 -10.46 2.68
C THR A 17 9.50 -9.94 4.04
N TYR A 18 8.63 -10.69 4.73
CA TYR A 18 8.21 -10.33 6.09
C TYR A 18 9.38 -10.29 7.07
N LYS A 19 10.32 -11.25 6.99
CA LYS A 19 11.52 -11.26 7.85
C LYS A 19 12.38 -10.00 7.64
N LEU A 20 12.55 -9.56 6.39
CA LEU A 20 13.27 -8.31 6.08
C LEU A 20 12.53 -7.09 6.64
N SER A 21 11.20 -7.02 6.46
CA SER A 21 10.40 -5.92 7.00
C SER A 21 10.42 -5.89 8.53
N SER A 22 10.43 -7.05 9.20
CA SER A 22 10.56 -7.13 10.66
C SER A 22 11.92 -6.60 11.13
N ALA A 23 13.01 -6.99 10.46
CA ALA A 23 14.35 -6.48 10.78
C ALA A 23 14.46 -4.96 10.59
N PHE A 24 13.82 -4.42 9.54
CA PHE A 24 13.71 -2.97 9.33
C PHE A 24 12.96 -2.27 10.48
N ILE A 25 11.82 -2.84 10.91
CA ILE A 25 11.02 -2.32 12.02
C ILE A 25 11.80 -2.39 13.34
N ASP A 26 12.54 -3.48 13.59
CA ASP A 26 13.38 -3.61 14.78
C ASP A 26 14.48 -2.55 14.80
N GLY A 27 15.08 -2.24 13.64
CA GLY A 27 16.00 -1.11 13.49
C GLY A 27 15.38 0.25 13.79
N LEU A 28 14.13 0.48 13.38
CA LEU A 28 13.39 1.71 13.73
C LEU A 28 13.17 1.83 15.24
N LYS A 29 12.73 0.74 15.88
CA LYS A 29 12.48 0.69 17.33
C LYS A 29 13.74 0.89 18.16
N SER A 30 14.88 0.38 17.70
CA SER A 30 16.15 0.55 18.41
C SER A 30 16.68 1.99 18.39
N ASN A 31 16.24 2.80 17.42
CA ASN A 31 16.67 4.19 17.26
C ASN A 31 15.60 5.22 17.68
N SER A 32 14.42 4.77 18.13
CA SER A 32 13.34 5.68 18.55
C SER A 32 12.43 5.02 19.59
N GLU A 33 12.25 5.67 20.72
CA GLU A 33 11.47 5.15 21.87
C GLU A 33 9.95 5.10 21.61
N ASN A 34 9.43 5.86 20.64
CA ASN A 34 8.00 6.05 20.43
C ASN A 34 7.55 5.52 19.04
N VAL A 35 7.86 4.26 18.71
CA VAL A 35 7.41 3.62 17.49
C VAL A 35 6.23 2.69 17.80
N ILE A 36 5.04 3.05 17.30
CA ILE A 36 3.83 2.23 17.39
C ILE A 36 3.67 1.52 16.04
N VAL A 37 3.57 0.20 16.04
CA VAL A 37 3.48 -0.60 14.81
C VAL A 37 2.16 -1.33 14.75
N GLU A 38 1.43 -1.14 13.64
CA GLU A 38 0.30 -1.97 13.25
C GLU A 38 0.65 -2.80 12.02
N GLU A 39 0.08 -4.02 11.93
CA GLU A 39 0.30 -4.93 10.81
C GLU A 39 -1.02 -5.28 10.14
N LEU A 40 -1.03 -5.22 8.79
CA LEU A 40 -2.07 -5.78 7.95
C LEU A 40 -1.53 -7.00 7.19
N GLN A 41 -2.12 -8.16 7.41
CA GLN A 41 -1.87 -9.37 6.63
C GLN A 41 -2.89 -9.44 5.50
N VAL A 42 -2.52 -8.99 4.29
CA VAL A 42 -3.46 -8.82 3.17
C VAL A 42 -4.17 -10.13 2.80
N ASN A 43 -3.51 -11.28 2.98
CA ASN A 43 -4.09 -12.59 2.74
C ASN A 43 -5.17 -13.02 3.78
N LYS A 44 -5.37 -12.24 4.83
CA LYS A 44 -6.41 -12.47 5.86
C LYS A 44 -7.56 -11.47 5.77
N LEU A 45 -7.45 -10.47 4.89
CA LEU A 45 -8.48 -9.48 4.68
C LEU A 45 -9.53 -9.98 3.69
N GLU A 46 -10.79 -9.66 3.97
CA GLU A 46 -11.87 -9.82 3.00
C GLU A 46 -11.90 -8.58 2.11
N LEU A 47 -11.29 -8.67 0.93
CA LEU A 47 -11.26 -7.58 -0.04
C LEU A 47 -11.88 -8.02 -1.36
N LYS A 48 -12.91 -7.30 -1.79
CA LYS A 48 -13.50 -7.44 -3.12
C LYS A 48 -12.74 -6.58 -4.12
N SER A 49 -12.60 -7.03 -5.35
CA SER A 49 -11.99 -6.23 -6.42
C SER A 49 -12.78 -4.95 -6.68
N CYS A 50 -12.09 -3.88 -7.08
CA CYS A 50 -12.76 -2.66 -7.54
C CYS A 50 -13.61 -2.95 -8.77
N ILE A 51 -14.87 -2.51 -8.75
CA ILE A 51 -15.82 -2.70 -9.86
C ILE A 51 -15.93 -1.46 -10.76
N GLY A 52 -15.10 -0.44 -10.57
CA GLY A 52 -15.07 0.76 -11.40
C GLY A 52 -16.35 1.62 -11.34
N CYS A 53 -17.14 1.53 -10.28
CA CYS A 53 -18.46 2.22 -10.20
C CYS A 53 -18.37 3.70 -9.86
N PHE A 54 -17.21 4.21 -9.49
CA PHE A 54 -16.93 5.61 -9.07
C PHE A 54 -17.86 6.16 -7.98
N SER A 55 -18.58 5.31 -7.25
CA SER A 55 -19.45 5.75 -6.15
C SER A 55 -18.67 6.48 -5.05
N CYS A 56 -17.41 6.11 -4.83
CA CYS A 56 -16.51 6.77 -3.90
C CYS A 56 -16.14 8.22 -4.27
N TRP A 57 -16.52 8.67 -5.44
CA TRP A 57 -16.35 10.06 -5.88
C TRP A 57 -17.67 10.85 -5.89
N ASN A 58 -18.80 10.19 -6.23
CA ASN A 58 -20.08 10.88 -6.44
C ASN A 58 -21.16 10.58 -5.40
N LYS A 59 -21.38 9.31 -5.01
CA LYS A 59 -22.44 8.91 -4.08
C LYS A 59 -21.99 8.92 -2.62
N THR A 60 -20.78 8.44 -2.36
CA THR A 60 -20.18 8.33 -1.01
C THR A 60 -18.76 8.88 -1.02
N PRO A 61 -18.57 10.22 -1.22
CA PRO A 61 -17.23 10.79 -1.38
C PRO A 61 -16.27 10.38 -0.27
N GLY A 62 -15.11 9.82 -0.66
CA GLY A 62 -14.09 9.33 0.26
C GLY A 62 -14.36 7.94 0.87
N LYS A 63 -15.48 7.28 0.51
CA LYS A 63 -15.81 5.93 1.03
C LYS A 63 -16.22 4.99 -0.09
N CYS A 64 -15.72 3.76 -0.06
CA CYS A 64 -16.16 2.74 -1.00
C CYS A 64 -17.54 2.19 -0.59
N VAL A 65 -18.40 1.91 -1.57
CA VAL A 65 -19.73 1.32 -1.35
C VAL A 65 -19.69 -0.18 -1.07
N LEU A 66 -18.59 -0.86 -1.42
CA LEU A 66 -18.40 -2.27 -1.14
C LEU A 66 -18.18 -2.45 0.36
N LYS A 67 -18.94 -3.36 0.95
CA LYS A 67 -18.83 -3.70 2.37
C LYS A 67 -17.80 -4.82 2.51
N ASP A 68 -16.62 -4.47 2.97
CA ASP A 68 -15.47 -5.34 3.24
C ASP A 68 -14.45 -4.58 4.10
N ASP A 69 -13.25 -5.14 4.30
CA ASP A 69 -12.22 -4.58 5.18
C ASP A 69 -11.55 -3.30 4.66
N MET A 70 -11.85 -2.87 3.41
CA MET A 70 -11.13 -1.74 2.78
C MET A 70 -11.26 -0.42 3.55
N SER A 71 -12.40 -0.18 4.21
CA SER A 71 -12.57 1.04 5.02
C SER A 71 -11.53 1.08 6.16
N SER A 72 -11.39 -0.03 6.89
CA SER A 72 -10.39 -0.16 7.96
C SER A 72 -8.95 -0.05 7.44
N VAL A 73 -8.67 -0.56 6.24
CA VAL A 73 -7.35 -0.43 5.60
C VAL A 73 -7.03 1.04 5.32
N ILE A 74 -7.98 1.80 4.76
CA ILE A 74 -7.80 3.24 4.49
C ILE A 74 -7.56 3.99 5.81
N ASP A 75 -8.35 3.73 6.85
CA ASP A 75 -8.17 4.38 8.15
C ASP A 75 -6.76 4.15 8.72
N LYS A 76 -6.21 2.93 8.57
CA LYS A 76 -4.84 2.60 9.00
C LYS A 76 -3.76 3.28 8.14
N ILE A 77 -3.96 3.39 6.84
CA ILE A 77 -3.04 4.13 5.95
C ILE A 77 -3.02 5.62 6.35
N LEU A 78 -4.19 6.20 6.64
CA LEU A 78 -4.30 7.59 7.09
C LEU A 78 -3.73 7.81 8.49
N TRP A 79 -3.79 6.82 9.37
CA TRP A 79 -3.21 6.88 10.72
C TRP A 79 -1.68 6.83 10.70
N ALA A 80 -1.07 6.10 9.78
CA ALA A 80 0.37 5.86 9.75
C ALA A 80 1.16 7.12 9.32
N ASP A 81 2.29 7.35 9.97
CA ASP A 81 3.33 8.31 9.52
C ASP A 81 4.25 7.65 8.48
N LEU A 82 4.47 6.34 8.62
CA LEU A 82 5.25 5.50 7.72
C LEU A 82 4.47 4.25 7.34
N THR A 83 4.26 4.03 6.04
CA THR A 83 3.68 2.79 5.51
C THR A 83 4.77 1.94 4.86
N ILE A 84 4.91 0.69 5.30
CA ILE A 84 5.84 -0.29 4.74
C ILE A 84 5.04 -1.27 3.89
N TRP A 85 5.28 -1.25 2.57
CA TRP A 85 4.70 -2.19 1.61
C TRP A 85 5.64 -3.38 1.47
N SER A 86 5.26 -4.53 2.02
CA SER A 86 6.08 -5.74 2.08
C SER A 86 5.47 -6.85 1.23
N PHE A 87 6.14 -7.27 0.15
CA PHE A 87 5.59 -8.28 -0.77
C PHE A 87 6.68 -8.99 -1.58
N PRO A 88 6.47 -10.25 -1.98
CA PRO A 88 7.30 -10.90 -2.98
C PRO A 88 6.95 -10.36 -4.37
N LEU A 89 7.95 -10.25 -5.25
CA LEU A 89 7.72 -9.91 -6.64
C LEU A 89 7.06 -11.10 -7.35
N TYR A 90 5.84 -10.93 -7.84
CA TYR A 90 5.10 -11.92 -8.61
C TYR A 90 4.82 -11.41 -10.01
N TYR A 91 5.35 -12.13 -11.00
CA TYR A 91 5.21 -11.78 -12.42
C TYR A 91 5.53 -10.29 -12.69
N PHE A 92 6.70 -9.87 -12.19
CA PHE A 92 7.25 -8.50 -12.31
C PHE A 92 6.39 -7.40 -11.64
N ASN A 93 5.47 -7.76 -10.75
CA ASN A 93 4.61 -6.81 -10.05
C ASN A 93 4.26 -7.31 -8.63
N VAL A 94 3.34 -6.62 -7.95
CA VAL A 94 2.82 -7.03 -6.65
C VAL A 94 1.91 -8.25 -6.77
N PRO A 95 1.75 -9.09 -5.72
CA PRO A 95 0.77 -10.17 -5.70
C PRO A 95 -0.66 -9.67 -5.92
N GLY A 96 -1.52 -10.48 -6.56
CA GLY A 96 -2.88 -10.09 -6.94
C GLY A 96 -3.75 -9.59 -5.78
N ASN A 97 -3.65 -10.20 -4.58
CA ASN A 97 -4.35 -9.73 -3.39
C ASN A 97 -3.91 -8.32 -2.96
N LEU A 98 -2.60 -8.01 -3.06
CA LEU A 98 -2.07 -6.68 -2.77
C LEU A 98 -2.51 -5.68 -3.85
N LYS A 99 -2.53 -6.10 -5.12
CA LYS A 99 -3.05 -5.25 -6.22
C LYS A 99 -4.52 -4.89 -6.00
N THR A 100 -5.33 -5.83 -5.54
CA THR A 100 -6.73 -5.56 -5.18
C THR A 100 -6.83 -4.47 -4.11
N LEU A 101 -5.98 -4.50 -3.07
CA LEU A 101 -5.94 -3.44 -2.05
C LEU A 101 -5.55 -2.09 -2.67
N ILE A 102 -4.51 -2.06 -3.51
CA ILE A 102 -4.02 -0.84 -4.16
C ILE A 102 -5.12 -0.22 -5.04
N ASP A 103 -5.79 -1.00 -5.88
CA ASP A 103 -6.87 -0.54 -6.76
C ASP A 103 -8.07 0.05 -5.97
N ARG A 104 -8.22 -0.35 -4.73
CA ARG A 104 -9.30 0.09 -3.84
C ARG A 104 -8.97 1.37 -3.06
N GLN A 105 -7.80 2.01 -3.30
CA GLN A 105 -7.44 3.30 -2.72
C GLN A 105 -8.07 4.51 -3.44
N LEU A 106 -8.81 4.32 -4.51
CA LEU A 106 -9.51 5.37 -5.25
C LEU A 106 -10.31 6.37 -4.37
N PRO A 107 -10.92 5.99 -3.22
CA PRO A 107 -11.54 6.93 -2.30
C PRO A 107 -10.59 7.99 -1.73
N MET A 108 -9.29 7.74 -1.73
CA MET A 108 -8.26 8.63 -1.16
C MET A 108 -7.89 9.78 -2.10
N VAL A 109 -8.35 9.76 -3.34
CA VAL A 109 -8.11 10.82 -4.33
C VAL A 109 -9.41 11.51 -4.76
N LEU A 110 -9.27 12.69 -5.37
CA LEU A 110 -10.39 13.52 -5.84
C LEU A 110 -10.73 13.21 -7.31
N PRO A 111 -11.98 13.46 -7.76
CA PRO A 111 -12.45 13.04 -9.09
C PRO A 111 -11.97 13.91 -10.26
N PHE A 112 -11.21 14.97 -10.02
CA PHE A 112 -10.72 15.85 -11.08
C PHE A 112 -9.22 15.65 -11.30
N MET A 113 -8.76 16.03 -12.50
CA MET A 113 -7.35 16.00 -12.88
C MET A 113 -6.67 17.32 -12.56
N VAL A 114 -5.37 17.31 -12.26
CA VAL A 114 -4.56 18.53 -12.12
C VAL A 114 -3.91 18.82 -13.48
N GLU A 115 -4.06 20.03 -14.00
CA GLU A 115 -3.60 20.40 -15.34
C GLU A 115 -2.04 20.40 -15.44
N ASP A 116 -1.33 20.62 -14.33
CA ASP A 116 0.14 20.76 -14.33
C ASP A 116 0.89 19.46 -14.15
N ALA A 117 0.20 18.30 -14.08
CA ALA A 117 0.87 17.02 -13.94
C ALA A 117 1.19 16.41 -15.31
N GLU A 118 2.46 16.23 -15.64
CA GLU A 118 2.90 15.53 -16.86
C GLU A 118 2.25 14.14 -17.01
N SER A 119 1.85 13.51 -15.90
CA SER A 119 1.24 12.19 -15.84
C SER A 119 -0.29 12.19 -15.68
N GLY A 120 -0.94 13.36 -15.58
CA GLY A 120 -2.40 13.43 -15.42
C GLY A 120 -2.91 12.79 -14.11
N SER A 121 -2.37 13.18 -12.96
CA SER A 121 -2.75 12.61 -11.67
C SER A 121 -3.99 13.27 -11.06
N HIS A 122 -4.70 12.49 -10.23
CA HIS A 122 -5.76 13.00 -9.37
C HIS A 122 -5.16 13.57 -8.07
N PRO A 123 -5.54 14.76 -7.60
CA PRO A 123 -5.05 15.27 -6.34
C PRO A 123 -5.56 14.43 -5.16
N GLY A 124 -4.74 14.31 -4.13
CA GLY A 124 -5.10 13.60 -2.91
C GLY A 124 -6.29 14.26 -2.19
N ARG A 125 -7.18 13.45 -1.64
CA ARG A 125 -8.27 13.91 -0.78
C ARG A 125 -7.78 14.31 0.61
N TYR A 126 -6.69 13.72 1.06
CA TYR A 126 -6.08 13.91 2.37
C TYR A 126 -4.69 14.50 2.22
N ASP A 127 -4.24 15.28 3.21
CA ASP A 127 -2.86 15.74 3.25
C ASP A 127 -1.92 14.57 3.57
N MET A 128 -1.21 14.10 2.55
CA MET A 128 -0.22 13.03 2.64
C MET A 128 1.22 13.56 2.62
N SER A 129 1.43 14.88 2.62
CA SER A 129 2.76 15.51 2.42
C SER A 129 3.81 15.13 3.46
N LYS A 130 3.39 14.78 4.68
CA LYS A 130 4.27 14.37 5.78
C LYS A 130 4.40 12.85 5.91
N LYS A 131 3.63 12.09 5.15
CA LYS A 131 3.66 10.63 5.19
C LYS A 131 4.78 10.09 4.33
N LYS A 132 5.37 9.00 4.79
CA LYS A 132 6.45 8.31 4.09
C LYS A 132 6.04 6.88 3.79
N TYR A 133 6.64 6.31 2.76
CA TYR A 133 6.48 4.89 2.49
C TYR A 133 7.81 4.25 2.11
N VAL A 134 7.89 2.95 2.36
CA VAL A 134 9.04 2.11 2.06
C VAL A 134 8.52 0.86 1.35
N LEU A 135 9.19 0.47 0.28
CA LEU A 135 8.94 -0.79 -0.41
C LEU A 135 9.98 -1.80 0.04
N VAL A 136 9.52 -2.96 0.53
CA VAL A 136 10.36 -4.11 0.85
C VAL A 136 9.89 -5.26 -0.02
N SER A 137 10.71 -5.66 -0.99
CA SER A 137 10.35 -6.75 -1.89
C SER A 137 11.51 -7.74 -2.06
N THR A 138 11.15 -8.98 -2.34
CA THR A 138 12.09 -10.06 -2.68
C THR A 138 11.67 -10.73 -3.97
N CYS A 139 12.63 -11.14 -4.80
CA CYS A 139 12.37 -11.95 -5.98
C CYS A 139 13.19 -13.25 -5.96
N GLY A 140 12.78 -14.20 -6.78
CA GLY A 140 13.48 -15.47 -6.94
C GLY A 140 14.61 -15.47 -7.98
N PHE A 141 14.88 -14.33 -8.62
CA PHE A 141 15.89 -14.20 -9.66
C PHE A 141 17.26 -13.87 -9.05
N TYR A 142 18.32 -14.42 -9.65
CA TYR A 142 19.69 -14.12 -9.26
C TYR A 142 20.09 -12.66 -9.56
N SER A 143 19.63 -12.14 -10.69
CA SER A 143 19.80 -10.72 -11.06
C SER A 143 18.47 -10.00 -10.96
N ALA A 144 18.47 -8.84 -10.32
CA ALA A 144 17.27 -8.00 -10.18
C ALA A 144 17.15 -6.91 -11.26
N ALA A 145 18.11 -6.79 -12.17
CA ALA A 145 18.12 -5.75 -13.20
C ALA A 145 16.82 -5.78 -14.04
N GLY A 146 16.07 -4.67 -14.05
CA GLY A 146 14.82 -4.50 -14.77
C GLY A 146 13.60 -5.22 -14.15
N ASN A 147 13.80 -6.13 -13.18
CA ASN A 147 12.68 -6.92 -12.64
C ASN A 147 11.69 -6.09 -11.82
N TYR A 148 12.12 -4.97 -11.26
CA TYR A 148 11.32 -4.10 -10.40
C TYR A 148 10.79 -2.85 -11.10
N ASP A 149 11.11 -2.61 -12.37
CA ASP A 149 10.79 -1.35 -13.06
C ASP A 149 9.29 -1.06 -13.04
N SER A 150 8.44 -2.06 -13.31
CA SER A 150 7.00 -1.86 -13.28
C SER A 150 6.44 -1.59 -11.88
N VAL A 151 7.05 -2.18 -10.84
CA VAL A 151 6.68 -1.91 -9.44
C VAL A 151 7.09 -0.50 -9.05
N CYS A 152 8.32 -0.10 -9.34
CA CYS A 152 8.80 1.25 -9.05
C CYS A 152 7.91 2.27 -9.74
N SER A 153 7.67 2.14 -11.05
CA SER A 153 6.78 3.02 -11.79
C SER A 153 5.37 3.10 -11.18
N MET A 154 4.79 1.97 -10.73
CA MET A 154 3.46 1.97 -10.11
C MET A 154 3.41 2.74 -8.78
N PHE A 155 4.48 2.75 -8.00
CA PHE A 155 4.53 3.45 -6.70
C PHE A 155 5.05 4.89 -6.81
N ASP A 156 5.63 5.29 -7.94
CA ASP A 156 6.10 6.65 -8.21
C ASP A 156 4.95 7.59 -8.63
N HIS A 157 3.78 7.04 -8.97
CA HIS A 157 2.55 7.77 -9.34
C HIS A 157 1.54 7.79 -8.19
#